data_5ec7d1bcc5f5c0db5545f7183ae2462c
#
_entry.id   5ec7d1bcc5f5c0db5545f7183ae2462c
#
_cell.length_a   1.000
_cell.length_b   1.000
_cell.length_c   1.000
_cell.angle_alpha   90.00
_cell.angle_beta   90.00
_cell.angle_gamma   90.00
#
_symmetry.space_group_name_H-M   'P 1'
#
loop_
_entity.id
_entity.type
_entity.pdbx_description
1 polymer ?
#
loop_
_entity_poly.entity_id
_entity_poly.type
_entity_poly.pdbx_seq_one_letter_code
_entity_poly.pdbx_strand_id
1 'polypeptide(L)'
;MCGIAGFCNFKEDFEKNTDYWNFRLEKMRAVLAHRGNDARGRYLKKHIGLSHSRLAIRDILCGDQPMTRTHNGYEYTICYNGEIYNTDELIPELSENGFVCSTTSDTEVILYAYIHWGADFVNRLNGIFAFAIWDAAKNRLLLYRDRVGVKPLFYAIRGDSLVFGSEPKACFAHPAVKPELDKQGLQELLAIGPAHTSGLSLFKDLFEVLPGHFMIYSRDGLHDETYWELTSREHTESYRDTVAHTRFLVEDAIKRQMVSDVPVCTFLSGGIDSSIVTAIAANYMNTRGKTLNTFSFDFKDNDRYFKANAFQPERDLPYVNRMLEEYETAHSYLECDENSLFKALFAAVDAKDMPGMTDVDSSLLYFCSLVSRKNKVALTGECADEIFGGYPWFYRKELLERYGFPWSSDVTPRLALLRDDVGLELDLSGYQAFRYEESRSKAPLLYGEAGEDESRRIIGYLNIKWFMQTLLDRMDRTSMYSELEARVPFADHRIIEYVFNVPWHMKYQNGVEKTLLRDAFSDVLPPELLHRKKSPYPKTYHPGYEALLIKGMEEILDSPNAPVRTLIDADKTREFLKAPAEYGSPWFGQLMAGPQLIAYFIQINYWMEKYQLSA
;
A
#
# COMPACT_ATOMS: atom_id res chain seq x y z
N MET A 1 8.83 -9.04 6.85
CA MET A 1 8.43 -7.68 7.29
C MET A 1 7.88 -7.70 8.69
N CYS A 2 7.69 -6.51 9.31
CA CYS A 2 7.55 -6.43 10.75
C CYS A 2 6.43 -5.46 11.15
N GLY A 3 6.11 -5.43 12.43
CA GLY A 3 5.32 -4.38 13.05
C GLY A 3 6.21 -3.58 14.00
N ILE A 4 6.24 -2.26 13.85
CA ILE A 4 6.97 -1.36 14.74
C ILE A 4 6.01 -0.44 15.48
N ALA A 5 6.31 -0.14 16.73
CA ALA A 5 5.60 0.85 17.52
C ALA A 5 6.50 1.43 18.61
N GLY A 6 6.17 2.63 19.06
CA GLY A 6 6.91 3.26 20.14
C GLY A 6 6.35 4.61 20.54
N PHE A 7 6.99 5.21 21.52
CA PHE A 7 6.67 6.54 22.01
C PHE A 7 7.93 7.24 22.54
N CYS A 8 7.92 8.57 22.48
CA CYS A 8 8.98 9.42 22.99
C CYS A 8 8.39 10.59 23.78
N ASN A 9 8.97 10.90 24.97
CA ASN A 9 8.60 12.07 25.75
C ASN A 9 9.82 12.59 26.53
N PHE A 10 10.24 13.82 26.23
CA PHE A 10 11.43 14.41 26.84
C PHE A 10 11.20 14.97 28.27
N LYS A 11 9.94 15.10 28.69
CA LYS A 11 9.59 15.54 30.06
C LYS A 11 9.35 14.38 31.01
N GLU A 12 9.15 13.17 30.51
CA GLU A 12 8.90 11.99 31.31
C GLU A 12 10.13 11.08 31.35
N ASP A 13 10.33 10.48 32.53
CA ASP A 13 11.38 9.48 32.76
C ASP A 13 10.71 8.10 32.90
N PHE A 14 10.69 7.35 31.81
CA PHE A 14 10.05 6.04 31.75
C PHE A 14 10.71 4.98 32.63
N GLU A 15 12.00 5.17 32.99
CA GLU A 15 12.73 4.26 33.87
C GLU A 15 12.22 4.32 35.33
N LYS A 16 11.53 5.40 35.71
CA LYS A 16 10.90 5.50 37.05
C LYS A 16 9.71 4.56 37.25
N ASN A 17 9.10 4.09 36.14
CA ASN A 17 7.98 3.13 36.18
C ASN A 17 8.11 2.12 35.02
N THR A 18 9.21 1.38 35.05
CA THR A 18 9.61 0.45 33.98
C THR A 18 8.55 -0.60 33.69
N ASP A 19 7.90 -1.17 34.71
CA ASP A 19 6.89 -2.21 34.54
C ASP A 19 5.65 -1.69 33.80
N TYR A 20 5.19 -0.51 34.17
CA TYR A 20 4.05 0.13 33.50
C TYR A 20 4.35 0.39 32.02
N TRP A 21 5.50 0.99 31.70
CA TRP A 21 5.83 1.34 30.33
C TRP A 21 6.19 0.13 29.48
N ASN A 22 6.81 -0.90 30.05
CA ASN A 22 7.00 -2.19 29.37
C ASN A 22 5.65 -2.87 29.06
N PHE A 23 4.68 -2.80 29.98
CA PHE A 23 3.32 -3.29 29.71
C PHE A 23 2.65 -2.53 28.56
N ARG A 24 2.84 -1.20 28.47
CA ARG A 24 2.31 -0.40 27.36
C ARG A 24 2.97 -0.77 26.03
N LEU A 25 4.28 -0.90 25.97
CA LEU A 25 4.99 -1.38 24.78
C LEU A 25 4.49 -2.75 24.33
N GLU A 26 4.26 -3.67 25.27
CA GLU A 26 3.71 -4.98 24.95
C GLU A 26 2.29 -4.90 24.38
N LYS A 27 1.44 -4.01 24.87
CA LYS A 27 0.10 -3.78 24.30
C LYS A 27 0.19 -3.23 22.88
N MET A 28 1.06 -2.27 22.62
CA MET A 28 1.30 -1.71 21.27
C MET A 28 1.84 -2.77 20.30
N ARG A 29 2.76 -3.63 20.77
CA ARG A 29 3.28 -4.75 19.99
C ARG A 29 2.21 -5.80 19.70
N ALA A 30 1.42 -6.18 20.71
CA ALA A 30 0.45 -7.28 20.61
C ALA A 30 -0.60 -7.05 19.52
N VAL A 31 -1.04 -5.81 19.32
CA VAL A 31 -1.99 -5.47 18.26
C VAL A 31 -1.38 -5.51 16.86
N LEU A 32 -0.05 -5.59 16.75
CA LEU A 32 0.70 -5.76 15.50
C LEU A 32 1.21 -7.20 15.30
N ALA A 33 0.82 -8.16 16.13
CA ALA A 33 1.33 -9.54 16.07
C ALA A 33 1.06 -10.23 14.72
N HIS A 34 -0.04 -9.86 14.04
CA HIS A 34 -0.39 -10.36 12.71
C HIS A 34 0.60 -9.92 11.62
N ARG A 35 1.47 -8.95 11.87
CA ARG A 35 2.54 -8.55 10.95
C ARG A 35 3.79 -9.42 11.05
N GLY A 36 3.94 -10.17 12.14
CA GLY A 36 5.05 -11.09 12.34
C GLY A 36 5.10 -11.63 13.76
N ASN A 37 5.26 -12.94 13.87
CA ASN A 37 5.23 -13.68 15.13
C ASN A 37 6.50 -14.49 15.40
N ASP A 38 7.51 -14.41 14.51
CA ASP A 38 8.74 -15.19 14.63
C ASP A 38 9.60 -14.75 15.83
N ALA A 39 9.65 -13.44 16.12
CA ALA A 39 10.35 -12.89 17.28
C ALA A 39 9.69 -11.60 17.79
N ARG A 40 10.04 -11.22 19.01
CA ARG A 40 9.48 -10.06 19.72
C ARG A 40 10.61 -9.31 20.40
N GLY A 41 10.60 -7.97 20.30
CA GLY A 41 11.58 -7.16 20.98
C GLY A 41 11.01 -5.87 21.53
N ARG A 42 11.74 -5.32 22.51
CA ARG A 42 11.44 -4.02 23.11
C ARG A 42 12.71 -3.36 23.61
N TYR A 43 12.70 -2.05 23.62
CA TYR A 43 13.74 -1.21 24.17
C TYR A 43 13.08 -0.07 24.94
N LEU A 44 13.46 0.12 26.20
CA LEU A 44 12.93 1.17 27.06
C LEU A 44 14.10 1.88 27.74
N LYS A 45 14.17 3.17 27.56
CA LYS A 45 15.11 4.09 28.20
C LYS A 45 14.36 5.34 28.65
N LYS A 46 15.05 6.20 29.37
CA LYS A 46 14.53 7.39 30.02
C LYS A 46 13.42 8.14 29.23
N HIS A 47 13.60 8.37 27.94
CA HIS A 47 12.72 9.21 27.12
C HIS A 47 12.10 8.48 25.92
N ILE A 48 12.40 7.18 25.75
CA ILE A 48 12.05 6.43 24.55
C ILE A 48 11.59 5.01 24.89
N GLY A 49 10.52 4.58 24.28
CA GLY A 49 10.09 3.19 24.25
C GLY A 49 9.89 2.73 22.82
N LEU A 50 10.49 1.59 22.45
CA LEU A 50 10.36 0.96 21.13
C LEU A 50 9.90 -0.48 21.29
N SER A 51 9.06 -0.97 20.40
CA SER A 51 8.61 -2.36 20.35
C SER A 51 8.53 -2.88 18.93
N HIS A 52 8.78 -4.19 18.76
CA HIS A 52 8.91 -4.84 17.47
C HIS A 52 8.22 -6.21 17.46
N SER A 53 7.46 -6.48 16.39
CA SER A 53 6.93 -7.80 16.00
C SER A 53 7.62 -8.22 14.72
N ARG A 54 8.38 -9.32 14.73
CA ARG A 54 9.26 -9.74 13.63
C ARG A 54 8.63 -10.82 12.78
N LEU A 55 8.60 -10.60 11.46
CA LEU A 55 8.54 -11.65 10.46
C LEU A 55 9.96 -11.84 9.92
N ALA A 56 10.59 -12.95 10.24
CA ALA A 56 11.99 -13.22 9.87
C ALA A 56 12.07 -13.64 8.39
N ILE A 57 12.70 -12.79 7.58
CA ILE A 57 12.91 -12.98 6.14
C ILE A 57 14.39 -12.97 5.79
N ARG A 58 15.16 -12.02 6.34
CA ARG A 58 16.61 -11.92 6.23
C ARG A 58 17.25 -12.08 7.60
N ASP A 59 18.42 -12.69 7.63
CA ASP A 59 19.20 -12.97 8.84
C ASP A 59 18.33 -13.54 9.97
N ILE A 60 17.81 -14.75 9.77
CA ILE A 60 16.86 -15.39 10.67
C ILE A 60 17.37 -15.44 12.11
N LEU A 61 18.70 -15.61 12.30
CA LEU A 61 19.32 -15.83 13.60
C LEU A 61 19.74 -14.54 14.31
N CYS A 62 20.20 -13.51 13.59
CA CYS A 62 20.85 -12.33 14.18
C CYS A 62 20.12 -11.00 13.86
N GLY A 63 19.01 -11.04 13.12
CA GLY A 63 18.23 -9.85 12.75
C GLY A 63 17.21 -9.40 13.79
N ASP A 64 17.40 -9.70 15.08
CA ASP A 64 16.47 -9.28 16.14
C ASP A 64 16.44 -7.77 16.34
N GLN A 65 15.25 -7.26 16.65
CA GLN A 65 15.00 -5.83 16.82
C GLN A 65 14.14 -5.54 18.07
N PRO A 66 14.21 -4.33 18.67
CA PRO A 66 15.07 -3.19 18.28
C PRO A 66 16.57 -3.54 18.36
N MET A 67 17.32 -3.11 17.34
CA MET A 67 18.76 -3.37 17.27
C MET A 67 19.53 -2.14 17.77
N THR A 68 20.51 -2.36 18.65
CA THR A 68 21.37 -1.29 19.20
C THR A 68 22.82 -1.48 18.78
N ARG A 69 23.48 -0.38 18.43
CA ARG A 69 24.93 -0.29 18.24
C ARG A 69 25.50 0.89 19.00
N THR A 70 26.71 0.74 19.50
CA THR A 70 27.43 1.79 20.23
C THR A 70 28.54 2.36 19.34
N HIS A 71 28.58 3.69 19.24
CA HIS A 71 29.66 4.40 18.56
C HIS A 71 30.06 5.65 19.36
N ASN A 72 31.34 5.85 19.58
CA ASN A 72 31.90 6.96 20.37
C ASN A 72 31.24 7.12 21.77
N GLY A 73 30.89 6.00 22.41
CA GLY A 73 30.27 5.98 23.75
C GLY A 73 28.78 6.26 23.80
N TYR A 74 28.11 6.45 22.65
CA TYR A 74 26.66 6.66 22.56
C TYR A 74 25.96 5.47 21.92
N GLU A 75 24.76 5.17 22.43
CA GLU A 75 23.88 4.15 21.87
C GLU A 75 23.04 4.73 20.70
N TYR A 76 22.88 3.94 19.65
CA TYR A 76 21.97 4.17 18.54
C TYR A 76 21.08 2.95 18.41
N THR A 77 19.76 3.14 18.42
CA THR A 77 18.81 2.03 18.41
C THR A 77 17.79 2.20 17.28
N ILE A 78 17.62 1.16 16.47
CA ILE A 78 16.66 1.14 15.36
C ILE A 78 15.53 0.14 15.61
N CYS A 79 14.33 0.51 15.19
CA CYS A 79 13.17 -0.35 15.04
C CYS A 79 12.64 -0.21 13.61
N TYR A 80 12.67 -1.29 12.82
CA TYR A 80 12.56 -1.23 11.36
C TYR A 80 11.55 -2.26 10.81
N ASN A 81 10.75 -1.82 9.86
CA ASN A 81 9.84 -2.61 9.04
C ASN A 81 10.14 -2.34 7.57
N GLY A 82 10.71 -3.30 6.87
CA GLY A 82 11.02 -3.13 5.45
C GLY A 82 12.08 -4.09 4.94
N GLU A 83 12.64 -3.75 3.77
CA GLU A 83 13.75 -4.44 3.11
C GLU A 83 14.60 -3.43 2.32
N ILE A 84 15.92 -3.42 2.56
CA ILE A 84 16.88 -2.63 1.78
C ILE A 84 17.55 -3.54 0.77
N TYR A 85 17.41 -3.19 -0.50
CA TYR A 85 17.82 -4.03 -1.64
C TYR A 85 19.26 -3.78 -2.12
N ASN A 86 19.88 -2.66 -1.73
CA ASN A 86 21.22 -2.28 -2.15
C ASN A 86 22.28 -2.35 -1.03
N THR A 87 22.08 -3.22 -0.06
CA THR A 87 23.05 -3.41 1.04
C THR A 87 24.46 -3.74 0.54
N ASP A 88 24.55 -4.55 -0.54
CA ASP A 88 25.85 -4.95 -1.13
C ASP A 88 26.63 -3.77 -1.71
N GLU A 89 25.95 -2.67 -2.05
CA GLU A 89 26.58 -1.42 -2.51
C GLU A 89 27.05 -0.55 -1.33
N LEU A 90 26.37 -0.60 -0.19
CA LEU A 90 26.64 0.22 0.99
C LEU A 90 27.72 -0.37 1.91
N ILE A 91 27.75 -1.69 2.07
CA ILE A 91 28.66 -2.39 2.98
C ILE A 91 30.14 -2.09 2.69
N PRO A 92 30.64 -2.09 1.44
CA PRO A 92 32.05 -1.78 1.16
C PRO A 92 32.44 -0.39 1.66
N GLU A 93 31.66 0.65 1.34
CA GLU A 93 31.94 2.03 1.75
C GLU A 93 31.89 2.20 3.28
N LEU A 94 30.94 1.55 3.95
CA LEU A 94 30.85 1.54 5.41
C LEU A 94 32.09 0.86 6.03
N SER A 95 32.53 -0.27 5.46
CA SER A 95 33.69 -1.01 5.94
C SER A 95 34.99 -0.22 5.80
N GLU A 96 35.17 0.50 4.69
CA GLU A 96 36.31 1.40 4.47
C GLU A 96 36.38 2.54 5.52
N ASN A 97 35.21 2.92 6.08
CA ASN A 97 35.10 3.94 7.12
C ASN A 97 35.05 3.35 8.54
N GLY A 98 35.38 2.06 8.70
CA GLY A 98 35.51 1.40 10.00
C GLY A 98 34.21 0.82 10.57
N PHE A 99 33.12 0.79 9.81
CA PHE A 99 31.84 0.18 10.19
C PHE A 99 31.73 -1.23 9.61
N VAL A 100 32.16 -2.22 10.38
CA VAL A 100 32.15 -3.64 9.98
C VAL A 100 30.87 -4.28 10.52
N CYS A 101 29.99 -4.74 9.63
CA CYS A 101 28.78 -5.43 10.02
C CYS A 101 29.12 -6.79 10.65
N SER A 102 28.47 -7.09 11.75
CA SER A 102 28.58 -8.37 12.48
C SER A 102 27.46 -9.36 12.12
N THR A 103 26.47 -8.89 11.39
CA THR A 103 25.30 -9.65 10.93
C THR A 103 25.14 -9.51 9.41
N THR A 104 24.26 -10.31 8.82
CA THR A 104 23.84 -10.17 7.41
C THR A 104 22.56 -9.34 7.26
N SER A 105 22.06 -8.79 8.38
CA SER A 105 20.83 -8.00 8.42
C SER A 105 21.03 -6.62 7.82
N ASP A 106 20.12 -6.22 6.94
CA ASP A 106 20.02 -4.85 6.44
C ASP A 106 19.76 -3.83 7.55
N THR A 107 19.14 -4.24 8.67
CA THR A 107 18.94 -3.41 9.87
C THR A 107 20.26 -2.84 10.41
N GLU A 108 21.31 -3.65 10.45
CA GLU A 108 22.64 -3.20 10.90
C GLU A 108 23.26 -2.21 9.91
N VAL A 109 23.08 -2.48 8.61
CA VAL A 109 23.56 -1.58 7.54
C VAL A 109 22.88 -0.21 7.63
N ILE A 110 21.55 -0.17 7.83
CA ILE A 110 20.82 1.09 8.03
C ILE A 110 21.37 1.87 9.23
N LEU A 111 21.60 1.20 10.35
CA LEU A 111 22.05 1.85 11.58
C LEU A 111 23.47 2.42 11.43
N TYR A 112 24.38 1.67 10.82
CA TYR A 112 25.73 2.17 10.53
C TYR A 112 25.73 3.27 9.48
N ALA A 113 24.88 3.19 8.46
CA ALA A 113 24.70 4.25 7.48
C ALA A 113 24.24 5.56 8.14
N TYR A 114 23.28 5.49 9.07
CA TYR A 114 22.86 6.66 9.86
C TYR A 114 24.02 7.24 10.71
N ILE A 115 24.76 6.39 11.40
CA ILE A 115 25.87 6.83 12.27
C ILE A 115 26.95 7.52 11.43
N HIS A 116 27.24 7.02 10.24
CA HIS A 116 28.30 7.54 9.37
C HIS A 116 27.87 8.79 8.60
N TRP A 117 26.74 8.76 7.90
CA TRP A 117 26.31 9.86 7.00
C TRP A 117 25.30 10.83 7.63
N GLY A 118 24.81 10.57 8.85
CA GLY A 118 23.78 11.40 9.48
C GLY A 118 22.40 11.18 8.89
N ALA A 119 21.47 12.15 9.07
CA ALA A 119 20.06 12.00 8.71
C ALA A 119 19.82 11.80 7.21
N ASP A 120 20.66 12.37 6.36
CA ASP A 120 20.53 12.33 4.88
C ASP A 120 20.96 10.99 4.26
N PHE A 121 21.44 10.04 5.07
CA PHE A 121 21.83 8.71 4.59
C PHE A 121 20.71 8.01 3.81
N VAL A 122 19.45 8.33 4.12
CA VAL A 122 18.26 7.77 3.50
C VAL A 122 18.22 7.96 1.97
N ASN A 123 18.88 9.00 1.46
CA ASN A 123 19.03 9.25 0.03
C ASN A 123 19.80 8.13 -0.71
N ARG A 124 20.65 7.40 0.02
CA ARG A 124 21.47 6.29 -0.52
C ARG A 124 20.74 4.95 -0.53
N LEU A 125 19.61 4.84 0.16
CA LEU A 125 18.88 3.59 0.28
C LEU A 125 18.03 3.32 -0.99
N ASN A 126 18.08 2.08 -1.49
CA ASN A 126 17.09 1.52 -2.38
C ASN A 126 16.33 0.43 -1.61
N GLY A 127 15.03 0.62 -1.40
CA GLY A 127 14.24 -0.31 -0.60
C GLY A 127 12.84 0.19 -0.31
N ILE A 128 12.08 -0.63 0.40
CA ILE A 128 10.76 -0.35 0.94
C ILE A 128 10.85 -0.37 2.46
N PHE A 129 10.49 0.71 3.13
CA PHE A 129 10.78 0.82 4.56
C PHE A 129 9.93 1.84 5.32
N ALA A 130 9.75 1.52 6.61
CA ALA A 130 9.41 2.47 7.65
C ALA A 130 10.27 2.13 8.88
N PHE A 131 10.95 3.10 9.47
CA PHE A 131 11.76 2.84 10.65
C PHE A 131 11.85 4.04 11.59
N ALA A 132 12.15 3.71 12.85
CA ALA A 132 12.43 4.66 13.90
C ALA A 132 13.88 4.49 14.38
N ILE A 133 14.65 5.57 14.48
CA ILE A 133 16.01 5.58 15.04
C ILE A 133 16.02 6.47 16.28
N TRP A 134 16.42 5.92 17.42
CA TRP A 134 16.79 6.67 18.59
C TRP A 134 18.28 6.99 18.57
N ASP A 135 18.62 8.28 18.54
CA ASP A 135 19.98 8.81 18.59
C ASP A 135 20.23 9.38 19.99
N ALA A 136 20.89 8.60 20.84
CA ALA A 136 21.18 9.03 22.20
C ALA A 136 22.26 10.14 22.27
N ALA A 137 23.12 10.27 21.24
CA ALA A 137 24.14 11.33 21.20
C ALA A 137 23.50 12.71 21.03
N LYS A 138 22.46 12.80 20.20
CA LYS A 138 21.72 14.04 19.92
C LYS A 138 20.41 14.12 20.69
N ASN A 139 20.08 13.07 21.47
CA ASN A 139 18.87 12.95 22.26
C ASN A 139 17.61 13.27 21.42
N ARG A 140 17.41 12.51 20.33
CA ARG A 140 16.32 12.69 19.36
C ARG A 140 15.81 11.37 18.80
N LEU A 141 14.54 11.35 18.42
CA LEU A 141 13.90 10.28 17.68
C LEU A 141 13.72 10.70 16.22
N LEU A 142 14.09 9.84 15.29
CA LEU A 142 13.86 10.04 13.86
C LEU A 142 12.89 8.97 13.37
N LEU A 143 11.90 9.37 12.54
CA LEU A 143 10.95 8.47 11.87
C LEU A 143 11.13 8.63 10.37
N TYR A 144 11.35 7.54 9.65
CA TYR A 144 11.57 7.54 8.20
C TYR A 144 10.51 6.71 7.50
N ARG A 145 10.04 7.16 6.34
CA ARG A 145 9.17 6.40 5.43
C ARG A 145 9.77 6.37 4.02
N ASP A 146 9.65 5.26 3.31
CA ASP A 146 10.19 5.11 1.97
C ASP A 146 9.58 6.10 0.96
N ARG A 147 10.26 6.25 -0.20
CA ARG A 147 9.98 7.28 -1.21
C ARG A 147 8.55 7.29 -1.71
N VAL A 148 7.95 6.13 -1.85
CA VAL A 148 6.60 5.99 -2.39
C VAL A 148 5.59 5.45 -1.36
N GLY A 149 6.01 5.34 -0.08
CA GLY A 149 5.12 4.99 1.03
C GLY A 149 4.59 3.55 0.99
N VAL A 150 5.41 2.60 0.49
CA VAL A 150 5.05 1.17 0.48
C VAL A 150 4.81 0.66 1.90
N LYS A 151 5.64 1.12 2.87
CA LYS A 151 5.47 0.75 4.28
C LYS A 151 4.72 1.82 5.05
N PRO A 152 3.67 1.44 5.81
CA PRO A 152 2.89 2.39 6.58
C PRO A 152 3.64 2.84 7.85
N LEU A 153 3.44 4.10 8.24
CA LEU A 153 3.93 4.66 9.48
C LEU A 153 3.02 5.79 9.95
N PHE A 154 2.32 5.55 11.05
CA PHE A 154 1.39 6.50 11.68
C PHE A 154 2.01 7.12 12.92
N TYR A 155 1.60 8.36 13.23
CA TYR A 155 2.02 9.03 14.45
C TYR A 155 0.92 9.96 15.00
N ALA A 156 1.01 10.23 16.29
CA ALA A 156 0.19 11.22 16.98
C ALA A 156 1.04 12.00 17.97
N ILE A 157 0.74 13.30 18.14
CA ILE A 157 1.31 14.11 19.21
C ILE A 157 0.22 14.38 20.24
N ARG A 158 0.51 14.07 21.49
CA ARG A 158 -0.40 14.30 22.61
C ARG A 158 0.38 14.93 23.77
N GLY A 159 0.17 16.22 23.97
CA GLY A 159 1.01 17.00 24.87
C GLY A 159 2.47 16.95 24.44
N ASP A 160 3.34 16.49 25.33
CA ASP A 160 4.77 16.36 25.06
C ASP A 160 5.17 14.93 24.60
N SER A 161 4.21 14.08 24.26
CA SER A 161 4.45 12.72 23.80
C SER A 161 4.24 12.62 22.29
N LEU A 162 5.22 12.07 21.58
CA LEU A 162 5.05 11.52 20.24
C LEU A 162 4.84 10.01 20.38
N VAL A 163 3.76 9.50 19.79
CA VAL A 163 3.41 8.08 19.73
C VAL A 163 3.39 7.67 18.26
N PHE A 164 3.96 6.52 17.90
CA PHE A 164 3.98 6.05 16.52
C PHE A 164 3.77 4.54 16.41
N GLY A 165 3.38 4.09 15.22
CA GLY A 165 3.23 2.68 14.90
C GLY A 165 3.01 2.40 13.42
N SER A 166 3.26 1.17 13.01
CA SER A 166 2.98 0.71 11.64
C SER A 166 1.50 0.83 11.27
N GLU A 167 0.60 0.80 12.25
CA GLU A 167 -0.84 0.81 12.06
C GLU A 167 -1.53 1.66 13.13
N PRO A 168 -2.69 2.30 12.84
CA PRO A 168 -3.46 3.10 13.79
C PRO A 168 -3.71 2.43 15.14
N LYS A 169 -4.09 1.13 15.11
CA LYS A 169 -4.35 0.35 16.34
C LYS A 169 -3.17 0.31 17.31
N ALA A 170 -1.93 0.40 16.80
CA ALA A 170 -0.75 0.44 17.66
C ALA A 170 -0.66 1.78 18.41
N CYS A 171 -1.01 2.89 17.77
CA CYS A 171 -1.10 4.19 18.44
C CYS A 171 -2.21 4.20 19.49
N PHE A 172 -3.38 3.61 19.21
CA PHE A 172 -4.50 3.53 20.14
C PHE A 172 -4.23 2.63 21.37
N ALA A 173 -3.28 1.71 21.26
CA ALA A 173 -2.85 0.91 22.42
C ALA A 173 -2.05 1.74 23.45
N HIS A 174 -1.60 2.94 23.09
CA HIS A 174 -1.00 3.91 24.01
C HIS A 174 -2.10 4.74 24.69
N PRO A 175 -2.05 4.95 26.03
CA PRO A 175 -3.14 5.56 26.79
C PRO A 175 -3.47 7.01 26.42
N ALA A 176 -2.53 7.73 25.81
CA ALA A 176 -2.73 9.12 25.41
C ALA A 176 -3.46 9.28 24.06
N VAL A 177 -3.58 8.22 23.25
CA VAL A 177 -4.18 8.29 21.90
C VAL A 177 -5.50 7.53 21.90
N LYS A 178 -6.56 8.19 21.47
CA LYS A 178 -7.91 7.58 21.37
C LYS A 178 -8.38 7.61 19.93
N PRO A 179 -9.15 6.60 19.49
CA PRO A 179 -9.83 6.65 18.21
C PRO A 179 -11.02 7.61 18.31
N GLU A 180 -10.88 8.78 17.71
CA GLU A 180 -11.93 9.80 17.62
C GLU A 180 -12.15 10.15 16.14
N LEU A 181 -13.40 10.46 15.79
CA LEU A 181 -13.80 10.89 14.45
C LEU A 181 -14.22 12.35 14.49
N ASP A 182 -13.87 13.11 13.46
CA ASP A 182 -14.31 14.48 13.27
C ASP A 182 -14.87 14.70 11.86
N LYS A 183 -15.29 15.92 11.57
CA LYS A 183 -15.82 16.27 10.25
C LYS A 183 -14.83 15.95 9.12
N GLN A 184 -13.52 16.21 9.31
CA GLN A 184 -12.50 15.91 8.30
C GLN A 184 -12.39 14.41 8.05
N GLY A 185 -12.39 13.58 9.10
CA GLY A 185 -12.37 12.14 8.97
C GLY A 185 -13.60 11.60 8.22
N LEU A 186 -14.80 12.17 8.46
CA LEU A 186 -16.01 11.83 7.71
C LEU A 186 -15.93 12.28 6.24
N GLN A 187 -15.35 13.43 5.95
CA GLN A 187 -15.11 13.90 4.60
C GLN A 187 -14.11 13.00 3.86
N GLU A 188 -12.99 12.62 4.49
CA GLU A 188 -12.05 11.63 3.94
C GLU A 188 -12.75 10.31 3.64
N LEU A 189 -13.53 9.78 4.58
CA LEU A 189 -14.26 8.53 4.44
C LEU A 189 -15.27 8.56 3.27
N LEU A 190 -16.07 9.62 3.16
CA LEU A 190 -17.23 9.65 2.26
C LEU A 190 -16.98 10.39 0.94
N ALA A 191 -16.07 11.37 0.89
CA ALA A 191 -15.76 12.08 -0.35
C ALA A 191 -14.56 11.46 -1.10
N ILE A 192 -13.53 11.03 -0.37
CA ILE A 192 -12.28 10.52 -0.92
C ILE A 192 -12.23 9.00 -0.91
N GLY A 193 -12.72 8.37 0.18
CA GLY A 193 -12.63 6.92 0.36
C GLY A 193 -13.11 6.09 -0.84
N PRO A 194 -12.52 4.89 -1.02
CA PRO A 194 -11.59 4.14 -0.17
C PRO A 194 -10.11 4.59 -0.20
N ALA A 195 -9.76 5.65 -0.97
CA ALA A 195 -8.50 6.35 -0.83
C ALA A 195 -8.51 7.24 0.43
N HIS A 196 -7.38 7.85 0.74
CA HIS A 196 -7.26 8.90 1.75
C HIS A 196 -6.17 9.90 1.35
N THR A 197 -6.25 11.11 1.88
CA THR A 197 -5.24 12.14 1.64
C THR A 197 -3.94 11.73 2.32
N SER A 198 -2.84 11.68 1.56
CA SER A 198 -1.50 11.35 2.10
C SER A 198 -1.14 12.28 3.28
N GLY A 199 -0.67 11.69 4.36
CA GLY A 199 -0.37 12.39 5.62
C GLY A 199 -1.55 12.50 6.58
N LEU A 200 -2.80 12.30 6.14
CA LEU A 200 -3.98 12.26 7.00
C LEU A 200 -4.39 10.84 7.35
N SER A 201 -5.16 10.72 8.42
CA SER A 201 -5.89 9.51 8.79
C SER A 201 -7.38 9.83 8.86
N LEU A 202 -8.24 8.82 8.88
CA LEU A 202 -9.67 8.99 9.18
C LEU A 202 -9.90 9.39 10.65
N PHE A 203 -8.94 9.11 11.53
CA PHE A 203 -9.05 9.43 12.95
C PHE A 203 -8.46 10.80 13.24
N LYS A 204 -9.18 11.57 14.04
CA LYS A 204 -8.78 12.91 14.48
C LYS A 204 -7.40 12.90 15.15
N ASP A 205 -6.54 13.83 14.74
CA ASP A 205 -5.19 14.03 15.29
C ASP A 205 -4.28 12.78 15.24
N LEU A 206 -4.55 11.85 14.35
CA LEU A 206 -3.66 10.79 13.94
C LEU A 206 -3.22 11.07 12.50
N PHE A 207 -1.93 10.98 12.24
CA PHE A 207 -1.31 11.34 10.96
C PHE A 207 -0.45 10.21 10.43
N GLU A 208 -0.15 10.25 9.13
CA GLU A 208 0.89 9.43 8.52
C GLU A 208 2.17 10.24 8.30
N VAL A 209 3.32 9.61 8.47
CA VAL A 209 4.57 10.16 7.91
C VAL A 209 4.45 10.15 6.39
N LEU A 210 4.70 11.28 5.74
CA LEU A 210 4.56 11.40 4.28
C LEU A 210 5.57 10.50 3.54
N PRO A 211 5.20 9.91 2.39
CA PRO A 211 6.13 9.22 1.51
C PRO A 211 7.28 10.14 1.07
N GLY A 212 8.53 9.65 1.15
CA GLY A 212 9.70 10.45 0.82
C GLY A 212 10.11 11.47 1.88
N HIS A 213 9.59 11.32 3.11
CA HIS A 213 9.89 12.20 4.23
C HIS A 213 10.53 11.45 5.40
N PHE A 214 11.21 12.21 6.23
CA PHE A 214 11.56 11.80 7.58
C PHE A 214 11.26 12.91 8.58
N MET A 215 11.01 12.53 9.80
CA MET A 215 10.67 13.43 10.89
C MET A 215 11.71 13.35 12.00
N ILE A 216 12.04 14.48 12.60
CA ILE A 216 12.94 14.58 13.76
C ILE A 216 12.14 15.11 14.93
N TYR A 217 12.01 14.31 15.99
CA TYR A 217 11.42 14.73 17.25
C TYR A 217 12.48 14.89 18.32
N SER A 218 12.59 16.09 18.87
CA SER A 218 13.54 16.48 19.90
C SER A 218 12.89 17.38 20.96
N ARG A 219 13.67 17.93 21.86
CA ARG A 219 13.16 18.94 22.83
C ARG A 219 12.67 20.23 22.15
N ASP A 220 13.13 20.50 20.95
CA ASP A 220 12.75 21.70 20.17
C ASP A 220 11.43 21.48 19.39
N GLY A 221 10.83 20.28 19.50
CA GLY A 221 9.59 19.90 18.84
C GLY A 221 9.79 18.90 17.70
N LEU A 222 8.79 18.83 16.82
CA LEU A 222 8.76 17.98 15.65
C LEU A 222 9.10 18.79 14.40
N HIS A 223 10.07 18.28 13.61
CA HIS A 223 10.45 18.82 12.31
C HIS A 223 10.24 17.76 11.24
N ASP A 224 9.65 18.14 10.11
CA ASP A 224 9.42 17.29 8.94
C ASP A 224 10.36 17.71 7.82
N GLU A 225 11.05 16.74 7.21
CA GLU A 225 12.04 16.94 6.18
C GLU A 225 11.75 16.07 4.96
N THR A 226 11.69 16.69 3.78
CA THR A 226 11.53 15.98 2.50
C THR A 226 12.90 15.54 1.99
N TYR A 227 13.11 14.23 1.84
CA TYR A 227 14.34 13.71 1.24
C TYR A 227 14.15 13.27 -0.20
N TRP A 228 12.92 13.05 -0.63
CA TRP A 228 12.60 12.67 -2.00
C TRP A 228 11.27 13.23 -2.46
N GLU A 229 11.27 13.76 -3.67
CA GLU A 229 10.08 14.24 -4.35
C GLU A 229 10.15 13.94 -5.85
N LEU A 230 9.00 13.63 -6.46
CA LEU A 230 8.92 13.38 -7.89
C LEU A 230 9.13 14.68 -8.68
N THR A 231 10.04 14.66 -9.64
CA THR A 231 10.40 15.84 -10.45
C THR A 231 10.23 15.59 -11.95
N SER A 232 9.86 16.63 -12.68
CA SER A 232 9.81 16.59 -14.14
C SER A 232 11.16 16.97 -14.75
N ARG A 233 11.55 16.20 -15.77
CA ARG A 233 12.77 16.39 -16.56
C ARG A 233 12.48 16.10 -18.03
N GLU A 234 13.16 16.80 -18.94
CA GLU A 234 13.11 16.48 -20.36
C GLU A 234 13.65 15.07 -20.63
N HIS A 235 12.94 14.31 -21.43
CA HIS A 235 13.38 13.01 -21.90
C HIS A 235 14.12 13.15 -23.21
N THR A 236 15.37 12.72 -23.28
CA THR A 236 16.25 12.92 -24.42
C THR A 236 16.67 11.64 -25.13
N GLU A 237 16.30 10.48 -24.60
CA GLU A 237 16.66 9.18 -25.18
C GLU A 237 15.80 8.86 -26.41
N SER A 238 16.40 8.14 -27.39
CA SER A 238 15.62 7.56 -28.46
C SER A 238 14.66 6.48 -27.98
N TYR A 239 13.61 6.16 -28.75
CA TYR A 239 12.67 5.09 -28.36
C TYR A 239 13.40 3.76 -28.07
N ARG A 240 14.38 3.41 -28.92
CA ARG A 240 15.16 2.17 -28.73
C ARG A 240 15.93 2.17 -27.40
N ASP A 241 16.56 3.28 -27.07
CA ASP A 241 17.32 3.40 -25.82
C ASP A 241 16.37 3.42 -24.61
N THR A 242 15.21 4.08 -24.76
CA THR A 242 14.14 4.09 -23.74
C THR A 242 13.62 2.67 -23.44
N VAL A 243 13.41 1.85 -24.47
CA VAL A 243 13.02 0.43 -24.34
C VAL A 243 14.09 -0.35 -23.58
N ALA A 244 15.37 -0.20 -23.98
CA ALA A 244 16.49 -0.90 -23.33
C ALA A 244 16.69 -0.46 -21.87
N HIS A 245 16.58 0.83 -21.58
CA HIS A 245 16.69 1.38 -20.23
C HIS A 245 15.52 0.94 -19.33
N THR A 246 14.29 0.97 -19.84
CA THR A 246 13.10 0.44 -19.15
C THR A 246 13.29 -1.02 -18.79
N ARG A 247 13.74 -1.84 -19.74
CA ARG A 247 14.05 -3.26 -19.48
C ARG A 247 15.07 -3.42 -18.36
N PHE A 248 16.18 -2.70 -18.44
CA PHE A 248 17.22 -2.76 -17.42
C PHE A 248 16.68 -2.45 -16.01
N LEU A 249 15.95 -1.34 -15.86
CA LEU A 249 15.41 -0.92 -14.58
C LEU A 249 14.42 -1.94 -13.99
N VAL A 250 13.50 -2.47 -14.82
CA VAL A 250 12.50 -3.44 -14.36
C VAL A 250 13.15 -4.78 -14.00
N GLU A 251 14.07 -5.29 -14.83
CA GLU A 251 14.80 -6.53 -14.50
C GLU A 251 15.64 -6.39 -13.24
N ASP A 252 16.37 -5.27 -13.07
CA ASP A 252 17.18 -5.01 -11.90
C ASP A 252 16.32 -4.92 -10.63
N ALA A 253 15.20 -4.20 -10.68
CA ALA A 253 14.27 -4.10 -9.55
C ALA A 253 13.72 -5.47 -9.14
N ILE A 254 13.29 -6.30 -10.09
CA ILE A 254 12.79 -7.65 -9.80
C ILE A 254 13.89 -8.51 -9.18
N LYS A 255 15.10 -8.53 -9.76
CA LYS A 255 16.23 -9.33 -9.26
C LYS A 255 16.67 -8.90 -7.86
N ARG A 256 16.76 -7.59 -7.59
CA ARG A 256 17.06 -7.04 -6.26
C ARG A 256 16.03 -7.47 -5.22
N GLN A 257 14.75 -7.50 -5.59
CA GLN A 257 13.66 -7.89 -4.69
C GLN A 257 13.53 -9.41 -4.49
N MET A 258 14.36 -10.22 -5.15
CA MET A 258 14.46 -11.67 -4.87
C MET A 258 15.31 -12.01 -3.65
N VAL A 259 15.99 -11.05 -3.01
CA VAL A 259 16.80 -11.29 -1.80
C VAL A 259 15.93 -11.80 -0.66
N SER A 260 16.22 -13.02 -0.15
CA SER A 260 15.45 -13.63 0.94
C SER A 260 16.14 -14.92 1.40
N ASP A 261 16.12 -15.17 2.72
CA ASP A 261 16.55 -16.45 3.32
C ASP A 261 15.39 -17.45 3.47
N VAL A 262 14.17 -17.04 3.07
CA VAL A 262 12.96 -17.86 3.10
C VAL A 262 12.36 -18.00 1.69
N PRO A 263 11.46 -18.97 1.45
CA PRO A 263 10.86 -19.17 0.13
C PRO A 263 10.12 -17.94 -0.39
N VAL A 264 10.44 -17.56 -1.63
CA VAL A 264 9.80 -16.48 -2.39
C VAL A 264 8.82 -17.06 -3.39
N CYS A 265 7.71 -16.38 -3.65
CA CYS A 265 6.76 -16.71 -4.72
C CYS A 265 6.40 -15.48 -5.55
N THR A 266 5.62 -15.67 -6.61
CA THR A 266 4.99 -14.58 -7.37
C THR A 266 3.49 -14.79 -7.49
N PHE A 267 2.75 -13.68 -7.59
CA PHE A 267 1.34 -13.69 -7.97
C PHE A 267 1.25 -13.63 -9.49
N LEU A 268 0.60 -14.62 -10.10
CA LEU A 268 0.47 -14.76 -11.54
C LEU A 268 -1.01 -14.65 -11.96
N SER A 269 -1.40 -13.51 -12.53
CA SER A 269 -2.76 -13.29 -13.05
C SER A 269 -2.85 -13.46 -14.57
N GLY A 270 -1.75 -13.78 -15.25
CA GLY A 270 -1.70 -13.80 -16.72
C GLY A 270 -1.81 -12.38 -17.34
N GLY A 271 -1.84 -11.31 -16.55
CA GLY A 271 -1.64 -9.95 -16.99
C GLY A 271 -0.16 -9.68 -17.31
N ILE A 272 0.12 -8.70 -18.14
CA ILE A 272 1.50 -8.45 -18.63
C ILE A 272 2.48 -8.21 -17.46
N ASP A 273 2.08 -7.44 -16.47
CA ASP A 273 2.91 -7.03 -15.35
C ASP A 273 3.32 -8.21 -14.46
N SER A 274 2.35 -9.00 -14.02
CA SER A 274 2.57 -10.21 -13.22
C SER A 274 3.34 -11.28 -13.99
N SER A 275 3.16 -11.35 -15.31
CA SER A 275 3.86 -12.28 -16.18
C SER A 275 5.33 -11.91 -16.35
N ILE A 276 5.67 -10.61 -16.49
CA ILE A 276 7.06 -10.12 -16.51
C ILE A 276 7.75 -10.47 -15.19
N VAL A 277 7.12 -10.14 -14.05
CA VAL A 277 7.68 -10.45 -12.73
C VAL A 277 7.93 -11.94 -12.58
N THR A 278 6.96 -12.78 -12.97
CA THR A 278 7.06 -14.24 -12.87
C THR A 278 8.14 -14.81 -13.79
N ALA A 279 8.22 -14.35 -15.04
CA ALA A 279 9.23 -14.83 -16.01
C ALA A 279 10.66 -14.56 -15.52
N ILE A 280 10.93 -13.33 -15.07
CA ILE A 280 12.25 -12.93 -14.59
C ILE A 280 12.59 -13.67 -13.29
N ALA A 281 11.63 -13.77 -12.35
CA ALA A 281 11.82 -14.48 -11.09
C ALA A 281 12.03 -15.99 -11.31
N ALA A 282 11.29 -16.63 -12.23
CA ALA A 282 11.46 -18.03 -12.58
C ALA A 282 12.86 -18.31 -13.16
N ASN A 283 13.29 -17.49 -14.14
CA ASN A 283 14.63 -17.59 -14.69
C ASN A 283 15.72 -17.39 -13.62
N TYR A 284 15.55 -16.41 -12.73
CA TYR A 284 16.47 -16.15 -11.62
C TYR A 284 16.59 -17.36 -10.67
N MET A 285 15.48 -18.04 -10.37
CA MET A 285 15.46 -19.23 -9.51
C MET A 285 16.04 -20.44 -10.23
N ASN A 286 15.64 -20.69 -11.48
CA ASN A 286 16.08 -21.84 -12.27
C ASN A 286 17.60 -21.84 -12.50
N THR A 287 18.21 -20.67 -12.75
CA THR A 287 19.70 -20.55 -12.83
C THR A 287 20.42 -20.93 -11.53
N ARG A 288 19.71 -21.00 -10.42
CA ARG A 288 20.18 -21.40 -9.09
C ARG A 288 19.75 -22.82 -8.68
N GLY A 289 19.19 -23.58 -9.62
CA GLY A 289 18.68 -24.94 -9.37
C GLY A 289 17.46 -24.99 -8.43
N LYS A 290 16.67 -23.90 -8.37
CA LYS A 290 15.47 -23.79 -7.54
C LYS A 290 14.26 -23.55 -8.42
N THR A 291 13.10 -24.11 -8.04
CA THR A 291 11.82 -23.88 -8.72
C THR A 291 11.04 -22.77 -8.00
N LEU A 292 10.52 -21.81 -8.75
CA LEU A 292 9.69 -20.71 -8.22
C LEU A 292 8.28 -21.22 -7.90
N ASN A 293 7.76 -20.89 -6.70
CA ASN A 293 6.34 -21.03 -6.41
C ASN A 293 5.55 -19.89 -7.07
N THR A 294 4.45 -20.22 -7.72
CA THR A 294 3.54 -19.22 -8.30
C THR A 294 2.10 -19.48 -7.84
N PHE A 295 1.33 -18.41 -7.69
CA PHE A 295 -0.06 -18.48 -7.25
C PHE A 295 -0.95 -17.64 -8.15
N SER A 296 -2.10 -18.21 -8.55
CA SER A 296 -3.19 -17.48 -9.18
C SER A 296 -4.48 -17.64 -8.37
N PHE A 297 -5.39 -16.71 -8.59
CA PHE A 297 -6.60 -16.57 -7.80
C PHE A 297 -7.81 -16.33 -8.71
N ASP A 298 -8.92 -16.98 -8.41
CA ASP A 298 -10.23 -16.70 -9.01
C ASP A 298 -11.34 -16.94 -7.96
N PHE A 299 -12.57 -16.62 -8.32
CA PHE A 299 -13.73 -16.91 -7.49
C PHE A 299 -14.39 -18.22 -7.94
N LYS A 300 -14.91 -18.96 -6.97
CA LYS A 300 -15.61 -20.20 -7.19
C LYS A 300 -16.78 -19.99 -8.15
N ASP A 301 -16.99 -20.96 -9.05
CA ASP A 301 -18.04 -20.93 -10.07
C ASP A 301 -17.98 -19.72 -11.04
N ASN A 302 -16.86 -19.00 -11.10
CA ASN A 302 -16.67 -17.93 -12.09
C ASN A 302 -16.71 -18.45 -13.54
N ASP A 303 -16.37 -19.72 -13.79
CA ASP A 303 -16.53 -20.38 -15.09
C ASP A 303 -18.00 -20.40 -15.56
N ARG A 304 -18.94 -20.50 -14.62
CA ARG A 304 -20.38 -20.50 -14.87
C ARG A 304 -20.99 -19.10 -14.92
N TYR A 305 -20.57 -18.21 -14.04
CA TYR A 305 -21.22 -16.90 -13.83
C TYR A 305 -20.48 -15.74 -14.52
N PHE A 306 -19.27 -15.93 -15.01
CA PHE A 306 -18.51 -14.89 -15.70
C PHE A 306 -19.30 -14.28 -16.86
N LYS A 307 -19.36 -12.95 -16.88
CA LYS A 307 -19.92 -12.17 -17.98
C LYS A 307 -18.83 -11.24 -18.53
N ALA A 308 -18.42 -11.49 -19.77
CA ALA A 308 -17.51 -10.60 -20.48
C ALA A 308 -18.09 -9.18 -20.56
N ASN A 309 -17.25 -8.20 -20.34
CA ASN A 309 -17.58 -6.79 -20.45
C ASN A 309 -16.43 -5.99 -21.05
N ALA A 310 -16.62 -4.70 -21.28
CA ALA A 310 -15.62 -3.85 -21.92
C ALA A 310 -14.28 -3.75 -21.16
N PHE A 311 -14.29 -3.97 -19.82
CA PHE A 311 -13.09 -3.92 -18.98
C PHE A 311 -12.46 -5.30 -18.76
N GLN A 312 -13.27 -6.37 -18.75
CA GLN A 312 -12.84 -7.75 -18.60
C GLN A 312 -13.46 -8.62 -19.70
N PRO A 313 -12.83 -8.63 -20.89
CA PRO A 313 -13.35 -9.39 -22.03
C PRO A 313 -13.21 -10.90 -21.90
N GLU A 314 -12.23 -11.36 -21.11
CA GLU A 314 -11.84 -12.77 -20.96
C GLU A 314 -11.40 -13.07 -19.53
N ARG A 315 -11.43 -14.36 -19.16
CA ARG A 315 -10.90 -14.86 -17.88
C ARG A 315 -9.36 -14.92 -17.90
N ASP A 316 -8.77 -14.92 -16.72
CA ASP A 316 -7.30 -14.93 -16.56
C ASP A 316 -6.67 -16.32 -16.82
N LEU A 317 -7.40 -17.39 -16.51
CA LEU A 317 -6.86 -18.77 -16.50
C LEU A 317 -6.16 -19.21 -17.80
N PRO A 318 -6.66 -18.93 -19.02
CA PRO A 318 -5.95 -19.29 -20.25
C PRO A 318 -4.54 -18.68 -20.35
N TYR A 319 -4.39 -17.45 -19.90
CA TYR A 319 -3.11 -16.73 -19.91
C TYR A 319 -2.15 -17.21 -18.82
N VAL A 320 -2.70 -17.58 -17.66
CA VAL A 320 -1.93 -18.26 -16.60
C VAL A 320 -1.36 -19.56 -17.15
N ASN A 321 -2.18 -20.42 -17.78
CA ASN A 321 -1.74 -21.68 -18.36
C ASN A 321 -0.66 -21.49 -19.42
N ARG A 322 -0.79 -20.47 -20.26
CA ARG A 322 0.21 -20.16 -21.27
C ARG A 322 1.57 -19.79 -20.66
N MET A 323 1.58 -19.09 -19.53
CA MET A 323 2.82 -18.82 -18.78
C MET A 323 3.43 -20.07 -18.17
N LEU A 324 2.58 -20.99 -17.67
CA LEU A 324 3.04 -22.27 -17.09
C LEU A 324 3.61 -23.25 -18.13
N GLU A 325 3.20 -23.13 -19.39
CA GLU A 325 3.81 -23.87 -20.51
C GLU A 325 5.21 -23.34 -20.86
N GLU A 326 5.44 -22.03 -20.69
CA GLU A 326 6.70 -21.37 -21.05
C GLU A 326 7.74 -21.39 -19.93
N TYR A 327 7.30 -21.30 -18.68
CA TYR A 327 8.17 -21.17 -17.52
C TYR A 327 7.92 -22.27 -16.50
N GLU A 328 8.96 -23.04 -16.17
CA GLU A 328 8.89 -24.06 -15.14
C GLU A 328 8.71 -23.43 -13.75
N THR A 329 7.54 -23.65 -13.15
CA THR A 329 7.15 -23.16 -11.82
C THR A 329 6.30 -24.16 -11.07
N ALA A 330 6.31 -24.10 -9.74
CA ALA A 330 5.40 -24.87 -8.89
C ALA A 330 4.12 -24.06 -8.63
N HIS A 331 3.13 -24.22 -9.53
CA HIS A 331 1.91 -23.43 -9.52
C HIS A 331 0.84 -23.94 -8.55
N SER A 332 0.12 -23.03 -7.93
CA SER A 332 -1.09 -23.30 -7.13
C SER A 332 -2.21 -22.35 -7.54
N TYR A 333 -3.34 -22.93 -7.99
CA TYR A 333 -4.56 -22.21 -8.29
C TYR A 333 -5.45 -22.18 -7.06
N LEU A 334 -5.87 -20.99 -6.63
CA LEU A 334 -6.63 -20.75 -5.41
C LEU A 334 -7.99 -20.13 -5.73
N GLU A 335 -9.01 -20.49 -4.97
CA GLU A 335 -10.38 -20.00 -5.17
C GLU A 335 -11.00 -19.48 -3.87
N CYS A 336 -11.90 -18.50 -4.01
CA CYS A 336 -12.68 -17.94 -2.93
C CYS A 336 -14.18 -18.13 -3.21
N ASP A 337 -14.92 -18.67 -2.24
CA ASP A 337 -16.39 -18.69 -2.29
C ASP A 337 -16.99 -17.40 -1.72
N GLU A 338 -18.30 -17.18 -2.00
CA GLU A 338 -19.04 -15.99 -1.61
C GLU A 338 -19.13 -15.79 -0.09
N ASN A 339 -19.21 -16.87 0.69
CA ASN A 339 -19.29 -16.81 2.16
C ASN A 339 -17.95 -16.43 2.78
N SER A 340 -16.87 -17.00 2.25
CA SER A 340 -15.50 -16.65 2.65
C SER A 340 -15.20 -15.19 2.31
N LEU A 341 -15.62 -14.73 1.13
CA LEU A 341 -15.46 -13.33 0.72
C LEU A 341 -16.23 -12.38 1.63
N PHE A 342 -17.48 -12.68 1.95
CA PHE A 342 -18.30 -11.86 2.84
C PHE A 342 -17.70 -11.76 4.25
N LYS A 343 -17.23 -12.86 4.81
CA LYS A 343 -16.55 -12.85 6.12
C LYS A 343 -15.25 -12.04 6.08
N ALA A 344 -14.52 -12.11 4.99
CA ALA A 344 -13.28 -11.37 4.82
C ALA A 344 -13.47 -9.84 4.73
N LEU A 345 -14.71 -9.33 4.49
CA LEU A 345 -15.02 -7.89 4.54
C LEU A 345 -14.64 -7.26 5.88
N PHE A 346 -14.93 -7.95 6.97
CA PHE A 346 -14.65 -7.49 8.33
C PHE A 346 -13.16 -7.60 8.66
N ALA A 347 -12.53 -8.70 8.26
CA ALA A 347 -11.10 -8.89 8.42
C ALA A 347 -10.27 -7.85 7.63
N ALA A 348 -10.76 -7.39 6.47
CA ALA A 348 -10.12 -6.32 5.71
C ALA A 348 -10.14 -4.98 6.46
N VAL A 349 -11.24 -4.67 7.17
CA VAL A 349 -11.29 -3.51 8.08
C VAL A 349 -10.33 -3.70 9.26
N ASP A 350 -10.24 -4.92 9.81
CA ASP A 350 -9.28 -5.22 10.88
C ASP A 350 -7.83 -5.05 10.42
N ALA A 351 -7.53 -5.42 9.20
CA ALA A 351 -6.20 -5.26 8.61
C ALA A 351 -5.83 -3.79 8.40
N LYS A 352 -6.77 -2.97 7.93
CA LYS A 352 -6.52 -1.58 7.50
C LYS A 352 -6.82 -0.54 8.58
N ASP A 353 -7.57 -0.88 9.62
CA ASP A 353 -8.17 0.04 10.61
C ASP A 353 -9.13 1.07 10.00
N MET A 354 -9.61 0.81 8.78
CA MET A 354 -10.54 1.67 8.04
C MET A 354 -11.30 0.87 6.97
N PRO A 355 -12.46 1.33 6.53
CA PRO A 355 -13.12 0.81 5.34
C PRO A 355 -12.24 0.98 4.10
N GLY A 356 -12.28 0.03 3.17
CA GLY A 356 -11.40 0.02 2.00
C GLY A 356 -12.13 -0.34 0.70
N MET A 357 -11.40 -0.95 -0.25
CA MET A 357 -11.94 -1.38 -1.54
C MET A 357 -12.78 -2.68 -1.43
N THR A 358 -13.49 -2.85 -0.34
CA THR A 358 -14.49 -3.90 -0.06
C THR A 358 -14.04 -5.32 -0.47
N ASP A 359 -14.75 -5.94 -1.44
CA ASP A 359 -14.46 -7.29 -1.94
C ASP A 359 -13.07 -7.41 -2.63
N VAL A 360 -12.54 -6.31 -3.15
CA VAL A 360 -11.17 -6.27 -3.72
C VAL A 360 -10.11 -6.45 -2.62
N ASP A 361 -10.24 -5.74 -1.50
CA ASP A 361 -9.35 -5.88 -0.34
C ASP A 361 -9.56 -7.24 0.35
N SER A 362 -10.81 -7.65 0.50
CA SER A 362 -11.21 -8.87 1.21
C SER A 362 -10.75 -10.14 0.49
N SER A 363 -10.90 -10.17 -0.84
CA SER A 363 -10.40 -11.30 -1.63
C SER A 363 -8.88 -11.38 -1.65
N LEU A 364 -8.19 -10.24 -1.69
CA LEU A 364 -6.72 -10.21 -1.60
C LEU A 364 -6.24 -10.68 -0.24
N LEU A 365 -6.88 -10.26 0.86
CA LEU A 365 -6.58 -10.73 2.21
C LEU A 365 -6.76 -12.25 2.31
N TYR A 366 -7.90 -12.76 1.81
CA TYR A 366 -8.17 -14.20 1.81
C TYR A 366 -7.12 -14.97 1.00
N PHE A 367 -6.78 -14.48 -0.20
CA PHE A 367 -5.73 -15.04 -1.04
C PHE A 367 -4.36 -15.06 -0.32
N CYS A 368 -3.95 -13.94 0.27
CA CYS A 368 -2.72 -13.85 1.04
C CYS A 368 -2.69 -14.84 2.21
N SER A 369 -3.82 -15.07 2.88
CA SER A 369 -3.92 -16.05 3.97
C SER A 369 -3.70 -17.50 3.53
N LEU A 370 -4.00 -17.82 2.27
CA LEU A 370 -3.73 -19.14 1.69
C LEU A 370 -2.26 -19.26 1.23
N VAL A 371 -1.72 -18.19 0.62
CA VAL A 371 -0.32 -18.16 0.16
C VAL A 371 0.67 -18.24 1.32
N SER A 372 0.38 -17.54 2.42
CA SER A 372 1.26 -17.48 3.60
C SER A 372 1.51 -18.83 4.26
N ARG A 373 0.65 -19.81 4.02
CA ARG A 373 0.85 -21.19 4.48
C ARG A 373 2.07 -21.88 3.86
N LYS A 374 2.56 -21.40 2.72
CA LYS A 374 3.69 -21.97 1.98
C LYS A 374 4.85 -21.00 1.82
N ASN A 375 4.60 -19.70 1.75
CA ASN A 375 5.58 -18.67 1.43
C ASN A 375 5.46 -17.48 2.38
N LYS A 376 6.58 -16.84 2.72
CA LYS A 376 6.61 -15.61 3.52
C LYS A 376 6.82 -14.34 2.68
N VAL A 377 7.24 -14.48 1.42
CA VAL A 377 7.53 -13.38 0.50
C VAL A 377 6.84 -13.62 -0.83
N ALA A 378 6.16 -12.61 -1.36
CA ALA A 378 5.53 -12.64 -2.67
C ALA A 378 5.90 -11.39 -3.49
N LEU A 379 6.37 -11.54 -4.73
CA LEU A 379 6.52 -10.45 -5.68
C LEU A 379 5.22 -10.30 -6.48
N THR A 380 4.82 -9.06 -6.72
CA THR A 380 3.57 -8.72 -7.42
C THR A 380 3.82 -7.80 -8.60
N GLY A 381 2.88 -7.74 -9.53
CA GLY A 381 2.88 -6.79 -10.67
C GLY A 381 2.22 -5.44 -10.36
N GLU A 382 1.89 -5.15 -9.10
CA GLU A 382 1.27 -3.88 -8.70
C GLU A 382 2.14 -2.67 -9.09
N CYS A 383 1.50 -1.54 -9.31
CA CYS A 383 2.08 -0.25 -9.70
C CYS A 383 2.46 -0.10 -11.19
N ALA A 384 2.48 -1.16 -11.99
CA ALA A 384 2.83 -1.05 -13.40
C ALA A 384 1.80 -0.24 -14.21
N ASP A 385 0.50 -0.44 -13.94
CA ASP A 385 -0.57 0.31 -14.62
C ASP A 385 -0.52 1.80 -14.29
N GLU A 386 -0.21 2.14 -13.05
CA GLU A 386 -0.12 3.50 -12.52
C GLU A 386 0.99 4.29 -13.21
N ILE A 387 2.12 3.64 -13.49
CA ILE A 387 3.35 4.26 -13.99
C ILE A 387 3.37 4.29 -15.52
N PHE A 388 3.00 3.16 -16.15
CA PHE A 388 3.03 3.01 -17.60
C PHE A 388 1.75 3.44 -18.31
N GLY A 389 0.75 3.92 -17.59
CA GLY A 389 -0.49 4.43 -18.16
C GLY A 389 -1.46 3.35 -18.65
N GLY A 390 -1.65 2.29 -17.87
CA GLY A 390 -2.53 1.17 -18.21
C GLY A 390 -4.04 1.46 -18.08
N TYR A 391 -4.44 2.56 -17.50
CA TYR A 391 -5.85 2.87 -17.23
C TYR A 391 -6.49 3.74 -18.31
N PRO A 392 -7.81 3.63 -18.53
CA PRO A 392 -8.55 4.39 -19.54
C PRO A 392 -8.41 5.90 -19.43
N TRP A 393 -8.23 6.45 -18.25
CA TRP A 393 -8.08 7.89 -18.04
C TRP A 393 -6.78 8.50 -18.56
N PHE A 394 -5.83 7.68 -18.98
CA PHE A 394 -4.63 8.16 -19.67
C PHE A 394 -4.81 8.33 -21.19
N TYR A 395 -5.78 7.61 -21.82
CA TYR A 395 -5.91 7.58 -23.28
C TYR A 395 -7.32 7.85 -23.81
N ARG A 396 -8.38 7.78 -22.98
CA ARG A 396 -9.72 8.18 -23.40
C ARG A 396 -9.88 9.68 -23.19
N LYS A 397 -10.14 10.41 -24.29
CA LYS A 397 -10.21 11.87 -24.28
C LYS A 397 -11.24 12.41 -23.28
N GLU A 398 -12.42 11.81 -23.23
CA GLU A 398 -13.51 12.19 -22.31
C GLU A 398 -13.15 12.06 -20.82
N LEU A 399 -12.21 11.16 -20.49
CA LEU A 399 -11.71 10.99 -19.13
C LEU A 399 -10.50 11.87 -18.84
N LEU A 400 -9.66 12.11 -19.85
CA LEU A 400 -8.49 12.98 -19.76
C LEU A 400 -8.87 14.45 -19.55
N GLU A 401 -9.96 14.91 -20.18
CA GLU A 401 -10.46 16.28 -20.09
C GLU A 401 -11.39 16.50 -18.89
N ARG A 402 -11.73 15.43 -18.16
CA ARG A 402 -12.66 15.50 -17.03
C ARG A 402 -12.00 16.18 -15.82
N TYR A 403 -12.72 17.13 -15.23
CA TYR A 403 -12.30 17.77 -13.98
C TYR A 403 -12.49 16.80 -12.78
N GLY A 404 -11.51 16.73 -11.88
CA GLY A 404 -11.53 15.90 -10.69
C GLY A 404 -10.65 14.64 -10.79
N PHE A 405 -10.65 13.84 -9.73
CA PHE A 405 -9.91 12.57 -9.71
C PHE A 405 -10.49 11.58 -10.72
N PRO A 406 -9.71 11.08 -11.70
CA PRO A 406 -10.25 10.22 -12.76
C PRO A 406 -10.90 8.92 -12.25
N TRP A 407 -10.45 8.41 -11.12
CA TRP A 407 -10.94 7.17 -10.50
C TRP A 407 -12.08 7.39 -9.48
N SER A 408 -12.39 8.63 -9.12
CA SER A 408 -13.44 8.98 -8.14
C SER A 408 -14.04 10.34 -8.47
N SER A 409 -14.67 10.44 -9.63
CA SER A 409 -15.17 11.71 -10.17
C SER A 409 -16.61 12.04 -9.79
N ASP A 410 -17.32 11.14 -9.09
CA ASP A 410 -18.73 11.31 -8.74
C ASP A 410 -19.00 10.82 -7.30
N VAL A 411 -19.39 11.74 -6.45
CA VAL A 411 -19.81 11.46 -5.07
C VAL A 411 -21.32 11.27 -4.92
N THR A 412 -22.09 11.52 -6.00
CA THR A 412 -23.58 11.46 -6.00
C THR A 412 -24.12 10.16 -5.44
N PRO A 413 -23.56 8.99 -5.75
CA PRO A 413 -24.06 7.74 -5.23
C PRO A 413 -23.99 7.61 -3.71
N ARG A 414 -22.89 8.09 -3.14
CA ARG A 414 -22.72 8.10 -1.69
C ARG A 414 -23.67 9.10 -1.05
N LEU A 415 -23.78 10.30 -1.62
CA LEU A 415 -24.72 11.35 -1.19
C LEU A 415 -26.17 10.86 -1.22
N ALA A 416 -26.55 10.08 -2.24
CA ALA A 416 -27.91 9.57 -2.38
C ALA A 416 -28.36 8.65 -1.24
N LEU A 417 -27.44 8.03 -0.52
CA LEU A 417 -27.72 7.16 0.62
C LEU A 417 -27.61 7.88 1.97
N LEU A 418 -27.02 9.07 2.00
CA LEU A 418 -26.87 9.83 3.24
C LEU A 418 -28.19 10.51 3.66
N ARG A 419 -28.27 10.80 4.94
CA ARG A 419 -29.24 11.72 5.49
C ARG A 419 -28.99 13.11 4.91
N ASP A 420 -30.04 13.88 4.66
CA ASP A 420 -29.93 15.20 4.02
C ASP A 420 -29.12 16.20 4.85
N ASP A 421 -29.30 16.19 6.18
CA ASP A 421 -28.55 17.02 7.12
C ASP A 421 -27.04 16.70 7.09
N VAL A 422 -26.67 15.43 7.07
CA VAL A 422 -25.27 14.97 6.98
C VAL A 422 -24.66 15.35 5.63
N GLY A 423 -25.38 15.13 4.53
CA GLY A 423 -24.92 15.47 3.20
C GLY A 423 -24.64 16.98 3.03
N LEU A 424 -25.50 17.83 3.61
CA LEU A 424 -25.33 19.29 3.60
C LEU A 424 -24.14 19.75 4.47
N GLU A 425 -23.99 19.15 5.67
CA GLU A 425 -22.92 19.52 6.59
C GLU A 425 -21.54 19.16 6.03
N LEU A 426 -21.41 17.97 5.42
CA LEU A 426 -20.11 17.46 4.99
C LEU A 426 -19.60 18.08 3.68
N ASP A 427 -20.47 18.59 2.82
CA ASP A 427 -20.10 19.16 1.50
C ASP A 427 -19.07 18.27 0.76
N LEU A 428 -19.44 17.03 0.48
CA LEU A 428 -18.51 16.05 -0.10
C LEU A 428 -17.93 16.50 -1.44
N SER A 429 -18.74 17.15 -2.27
CA SER A 429 -18.30 17.65 -3.58
C SER A 429 -17.28 18.77 -3.46
N GLY A 430 -17.51 19.73 -2.56
CA GLY A 430 -16.58 20.82 -2.30
C GLY A 430 -15.27 20.31 -1.69
N TYR A 431 -15.35 19.35 -0.76
CA TYR A 431 -14.16 18.73 -0.18
C TYR A 431 -13.31 17.99 -1.21
N GLN A 432 -13.95 17.18 -2.07
CA GLN A 432 -13.24 16.46 -3.13
C GLN A 432 -12.57 17.41 -4.13
N ALA A 433 -13.29 18.48 -4.54
CA ALA A 433 -12.73 19.50 -5.43
C ALA A 433 -11.54 20.23 -4.80
N PHE A 434 -11.62 20.56 -3.51
CA PHE A 434 -10.53 21.18 -2.76
C PHE A 434 -9.28 20.28 -2.76
N ARG A 435 -9.42 18.99 -2.43
CA ARG A 435 -8.31 18.03 -2.43
C ARG A 435 -7.71 17.82 -3.81
N TYR A 436 -8.56 17.79 -4.83
CA TYR A 436 -8.09 17.71 -6.21
C TYR A 436 -7.24 18.91 -6.61
N GLU A 437 -7.71 20.14 -6.39
CA GLU A 437 -6.97 21.34 -6.75
C GLU A 437 -5.67 21.51 -5.94
N GLU A 438 -5.72 21.23 -4.64
CA GLU A 438 -4.52 21.21 -3.81
C GLU A 438 -3.44 20.26 -4.39
N SER A 439 -3.85 19.07 -4.82
CA SER A 439 -2.93 18.08 -5.36
C SER A 439 -2.48 18.41 -6.77
N ARG A 440 -3.39 18.88 -7.62
CA ARG A 440 -3.11 19.30 -8.98
C ARG A 440 -2.07 20.42 -9.03
N SER A 441 -2.20 21.40 -8.14
CA SER A 441 -1.28 22.55 -8.07
C SER A 441 0.17 22.17 -7.72
N LYS A 442 0.38 20.97 -7.13
CA LYS A 442 1.69 20.44 -6.77
C LYS A 442 2.31 19.56 -7.86
N ALA A 443 1.59 19.30 -8.98
CA ALA A 443 2.11 18.49 -10.05
C ALA A 443 3.34 19.16 -10.70
N PRO A 444 4.49 18.46 -10.80
CA PRO A 444 5.67 19.01 -11.43
C PRO A 444 5.47 19.04 -12.96
N LEU A 445 5.35 20.22 -13.56
CA LEU A 445 5.19 20.41 -15.00
C LEU A 445 6.52 20.73 -15.65
N LEU A 446 6.65 20.41 -16.94
CA LEU A 446 7.75 20.89 -17.77
C LEU A 446 7.46 22.32 -18.25
N TYR A 447 8.51 23.09 -18.42
CA TYR A 447 8.36 24.45 -18.95
C TYR A 447 7.76 24.43 -20.36
N GLY A 448 6.64 25.13 -20.54
CA GLY A 448 5.92 25.20 -21.82
C GLY A 448 5.07 23.97 -22.17
N GLU A 449 4.96 22.99 -21.28
CA GLU A 449 4.03 21.86 -21.45
C GLU A 449 2.58 22.36 -21.37
N ALA A 450 1.72 21.92 -22.29
CA ALA A 450 0.34 22.39 -22.39
C ALA A 450 -0.58 21.34 -23.01
N GLY A 451 -1.90 21.53 -22.86
CA GLY A 451 -2.92 20.69 -23.49
C GLY A 451 -2.96 19.27 -22.96
N GLU A 452 -3.04 18.27 -23.84
CA GLU A 452 -3.17 16.87 -23.44
C GLU A 452 -1.92 16.34 -22.71
N ASP A 453 -0.72 16.80 -23.04
CA ASP A 453 0.51 16.34 -22.38
C ASP A 453 0.60 16.87 -20.95
N GLU A 454 0.23 18.13 -20.71
CA GLU A 454 0.05 18.70 -19.37
C GLU A 454 -0.98 17.89 -18.55
N SER A 455 -2.14 17.62 -19.16
CA SER A 455 -3.21 16.84 -18.51
C SER A 455 -2.73 15.43 -18.12
N ARG A 456 -2.01 14.74 -19.00
CA ARG A 456 -1.46 13.40 -18.72
C ARG A 456 -0.40 13.43 -17.64
N ARG A 457 0.43 14.47 -17.59
CA ARG A 457 1.43 14.63 -16.52
C ARG A 457 0.76 14.85 -15.16
N ILE A 458 -0.24 15.73 -15.10
CA ILE A 458 -1.05 15.95 -13.91
C ILE A 458 -1.72 14.63 -13.47
N ILE A 459 -2.39 13.93 -14.38
CA ILE A 459 -3.03 12.65 -14.08
C ILE A 459 -2.01 11.62 -13.61
N GLY A 460 -0.84 11.54 -14.25
CA GLY A 460 0.26 10.65 -13.85
C GLY A 460 0.74 10.94 -12.42
N TYR A 461 0.95 12.23 -12.10
CA TYR A 461 1.31 12.65 -10.75
C TYR A 461 0.22 12.29 -9.72
N LEU A 462 -1.03 12.64 -9.99
CA LEU A 462 -2.16 12.31 -9.12
C LEU A 462 -2.31 10.79 -8.96
N ASN A 463 -2.12 10.04 -10.03
CA ASN A 463 -2.21 8.58 -10.00
C ASN A 463 -1.15 7.97 -9.06
N ILE A 464 0.09 8.46 -9.09
CA ILE A 464 1.17 8.04 -8.19
C ILE A 464 0.88 8.47 -6.74
N LYS A 465 0.42 9.70 -6.53
CA LYS A 465 0.21 10.26 -5.18
C LYS A 465 -1.07 9.78 -4.48
N TRP A 466 -2.06 9.25 -5.22
CA TRP A 466 -3.36 8.87 -4.67
C TRP A 466 -3.74 7.42 -4.97
N PHE A 467 -3.97 7.08 -6.24
CA PHE A 467 -4.50 5.77 -6.60
C PHE A 467 -3.49 4.66 -6.31
N MET A 468 -2.22 4.87 -6.69
CA MET A 468 -1.13 3.95 -6.38
C MET A 468 -0.94 3.80 -4.86
N GLN A 469 -1.05 4.90 -4.08
CA GLN A 469 -0.98 4.83 -2.62
C GLN A 469 -2.09 3.95 -2.04
N THR A 470 -3.31 4.07 -2.55
CA THR A 470 -4.44 3.21 -2.14
C THR A 470 -4.15 1.73 -2.41
N LEU A 471 -3.53 1.41 -3.54
CA LEU A 471 -3.18 0.03 -3.91
C LEU A 471 -1.98 -0.49 -3.09
N LEU A 472 -0.99 0.35 -2.81
CA LEU A 472 0.15 -0.01 -1.96
C LEU A 472 -0.27 -0.26 -0.51
N ASP A 473 -1.12 0.61 0.06
CA ASP A 473 -1.71 0.40 1.39
C ASP A 473 -2.53 -0.89 1.44
N ARG A 474 -3.40 -1.11 0.44
CA ARG A 474 -4.12 -2.37 0.27
C ARG A 474 -3.18 -3.56 0.30
N MET A 475 -2.14 -3.55 -0.54
CA MET A 475 -1.21 -4.67 -0.69
C MET A 475 -0.47 -4.95 0.61
N ASP A 476 0.14 -3.94 1.25
CA ASP A 476 0.87 -4.13 2.50
C ASP A 476 -0.05 -4.60 3.64
N ARG A 477 -1.18 -3.90 3.85
CA ARG A 477 -2.05 -4.16 5.00
C ARG A 477 -2.73 -5.54 4.92
N THR A 478 -3.23 -5.93 3.74
CA THR A 478 -3.89 -7.24 3.58
C THR A 478 -2.92 -8.40 3.61
N SER A 479 -1.75 -8.28 2.97
CA SER A 479 -0.74 -9.33 2.96
C SER A 479 -0.11 -9.52 4.34
N MET A 480 0.22 -8.41 5.02
CA MET A 480 0.82 -8.45 6.35
C MET A 480 -0.15 -8.91 7.44
N TYR A 481 -1.46 -8.74 7.24
CA TYR A 481 -2.45 -9.33 8.15
C TYR A 481 -2.39 -10.87 8.17
N SER A 482 -1.75 -11.45 7.16
CA SER A 482 -1.53 -12.89 7.02
C SER A 482 -0.06 -13.30 7.14
N GLU A 483 0.82 -12.47 7.70
CA GLU A 483 2.27 -12.76 7.79
C GLU A 483 2.93 -13.03 6.43
N LEU A 484 2.49 -12.34 5.37
CA LEU A 484 3.05 -12.41 4.03
C LEU A 484 3.63 -11.07 3.61
N GLU A 485 4.93 -11.03 3.28
CA GLU A 485 5.56 -9.84 2.72
C GLU A 485 5.28 -9.71 1.23
N ALA A 486 4.43 -8.77 0.82
CA ALA A 486 4.32 -8.40 -0.58
C ALA A 486 5.40 -7.38 -0.96
N ARG A 487 6.11 -7.68 -2.06
CA ARG A 487 7.10 -6.82 -2.71
C ARG A 487 6.55 -6.32 -4.04
N VAL A 488 6.87 -5.09 -4.38
CA VAL A 488 6.29 -4.35 -5.51
C VAL A 488 7.41 -3.79 -6.42
N PRO A 489 8.01 -4.62 -7.28
CA PRO A 489 9.15 -4.19 -8.08
C PRO A 489 8.90 -2.94 -8.93
N PHE A 490 7.70 -2.76 -9.45
CA PHE A 490 7.34 -1.57 -10.22
C PHE A 490 7.26 -0.28 -9.38
N ALA A 491 7.18 -0.40 -8.04
CA ALA A 491 7.27 0.75 -7.14
C ALA A 491 8.72 1.17 -6.82
N ASP A 492 9.73 0.61 -7.49
CA ASP A 492 11.10 1.12 -7.38
C ASP A 492 11.15 2.57 -7.89
N HIS A 493 11.64 3.48 -7.05
CA HIS A 493 11.65 4.91 -7.35
C HIS A 493 12.39 5.25 -8.65
N ARG A 494 13.42 4.47 -9.03
CA ARG A 494 14.16 4.65 -10.28
C ARG A 494 13.28 4.41 -11.50
N ILE A 495 12.38 3.41 -11.44
CA ILE A 495 11.40 3.15 -12.50
C ILE A 495 10.39 4.31 -12.54
N ILE A 496 9.87 4.71 -11.38
CA ILE A 496 8.88 5.78 -11.28
C ILE A 496 9.43 7.10 -11.83
N GLU A 497 10.61 7.52 -11.37
CA GLU A 497 11.27 8.75 -11.84
C GLU A 497 11.55 8.73 -13.34
N TYR A 498 12.00 7.59 -13.86
CA TYR A 498 12.31 7.44 -15.27
C TYR A 498 11.04 7.47 -16.12
N VAL A 499 10.09 6.58 -15.85
CA VAL A 499 8.88 6.41 -16.67
C VAL A 499 7.93 7.61 -16.58
N PHE A 500 7.89 8.32 -15.44
CA PHE A 500 7.14 9.57 -15.31
C PHE A 500 7.57 10.61 -16.36
N ASN A 501 8.85 10.64 -16.68
CA ASN A 501 9.44 11.59 -17.62
C ASN A 501 9.45 11.11 -19.09
N VAL A 502 9.11 9.84 -19.36
CA VAL A 502 8.98 9.34 -20.74
C VAL A 502 7.73 9.93 -21.40
N PRO A 503 7.85 10.51 -22.61
CA PRO A 503 6.72 11.08 -23.36
C PRO A 503 5.61 10.08 -23.63
N TRP A 504 4.37 10.55 -23.64
CA TRP A 504 3.21 9.68 -23.80
C TRP A 504 3.22 8.84 -25.09
N HIS A 505 3.64 9.42 -26.20
CA HIS A 505 3.72 8.71 -27.49
C HIS A 505 4.68 7.50 -27.48
N MET A 506 5.58 7.40 -26.51
CA MET A 506 6.42 6.23 -26.29
C MET A 506 5.76 5.17 -25.42
N LYS A 507 4.80 5.55 -24.57
CA LYS A 507 4.06 4.65 -23.66
C LYS A 507 2.79 4.07 -24.28
N TYR A 508 2.21 4.77 -25.26
CA TYR A 508 0.95 4.40 -25.92
C TYR A 508 1.09 4.58 -27.42
N GLN A 509 1.02 3.50 -28.17
CA GLN A 509 1.15 3.51 -29.63
C GLN A 509 0.08 2.64 -30.28
N ASN A 510 -0.47 3.07 -31.41
CA ASN A 510 -1.43 2.32 -32.22
C ASN A 510 -2.68 1.85 -31.44
N GLY A 511 -3.11 2.60 -30.44
CA GLY A 511 -4.25 2.23 -29.60
C GLY A 511 -3.95 1.17 -28.54
N VAL A 512 -2.67 0.87 -28.28
CA VAL A 512 -2.23 -0.15 -27.31
C VAL A 512 -1.58 0.53 -26.11
N GLU A 513 -2.10 0.24 -24.93
CA GLU A 513 -1.55 0.72 -23.65
C GLU A 513 -0.26 -0.03 -23.26
N LYS A 514 0.60 0.64 -22.51
CA LYS A 514 1.87 0.10 -22.02
C LYS A 514 2.81 -0.42 -23.13
N THR A 515 2.78 0.19 -24.33
CA THR A 515 3.60 -0.26 -25.46
C THR A 515 5.08 -0.33 -25.09
N LEU A 516 5.59 0.67 -24.38
CA LEU A 516 6.97 0.68 -23.89
C LEU A 516 7.33 -0.57 -23.06
N LEU A 517 6.45 -0.98 -22.16
CA LEU A 517 6.67 -2.16 -21.33
C LEU A 517 6.55 -3.45 -22.17
N ARG A 518 5.61 -3.51 -23.12
CA ARG A 518 5.42 -4.64 -24.03
C ARG A 518 6.66 -4.84 -24.91
N ASP A 519 7.18 -3.77 -25.47
CA ASP A 519 8.37 -3.83 -26.36
C ASP A 519 9.64 -4.18 -25.57
N ALA A 520 9.76 -3.68 -24.32
CA ALA A 520 10.89 -4.01 -23.46
C ALA A 520 10.98 -5.51 -23.10
N PHE A 521 9.86 -6.24 -23.13
CA PHE A 521 9.79 -7.67 -22.78
C PHE A 521 9.19 -8.54 -23.90
N SER A 522 9.29 -8.10 -25.15
CA SER A 522 8.73 -8.80 -26.31
C SER A 522 9.37 -10.16 -26.59
N ASP A 523 10.61 -10.37 -26.16
CA ASP A 523 11.34 -11.63 -26.26
C ASP A 523 11.20 -12.51 -24.99
N VAL A 524 10.55 -12.01 -23.94
CA VAL A 524 10.36 -12.71 -22.67
C VAL A 524 8.97 -13.28 -22.57
N LEU A 525 7.95 -12.59 -23.06
CA LEU A 525 6.57 -13.03 -22.93
C LEU A 525 6.05 -13.70 -24.20
N PRO A 526 5.19 -14.74 -24.08
CA PRO A 526 4.48 -15.30 -25.22
C PRO A 526 3.65 -14.22 -25.97
N PRO A 527 3.53 -14.32 -27.31
CA PRO A 527 2.79 -13.32 -28.11
C PRO A 527 1.36 -13.08 -27.65
N GLU A 528 0.67 -14.10 -27.17
CA GLU A 528 -0.71 -14.03 -26.68
C GLU A 528 -0.82 -13.11 -25.47
N LEU A 529 0.18 -13.12 -24.58
CA LEU A 529 0.24 -12.24 -23.42
C LEU A 529 0.64 -10.82 -23.81
N LEU A 530 1.58 -10.68 -24.77
CA LEU A 530 2.00 -9.37 -25.29
C LEU A 530 0.85 -8.59 -25.92
N HIS A 531 -0.14 -9.28 -26.50
CA HIS A 531 -1.30 -8.66 -27.15
C HIS A 531 -2.57 -8.70 -26.28
N ARG A 532 -2.50 -9.27 -25.07
CA ARG A 532 -3.62 -9.29 -24.13
C ARG A 532 -4.02 -7.87 -23.75
N LYS A 533 -5.33 -7.60 -23.81
CA LYS A 533 -5.90 -6.34 -23.32
C LYS A 533 -5.81 -6.31 -21.78
N LYS A 534 -5.66 -5.09 -21.24
CA LYS A 534 -5.73 -4.88 -19.79
C LYS A 534 -7.00 -5.50 -19.22
N SER A 535 -6.83 -6.34 -18.20
CA SER A 535 -7.91 -6.88 -17.37
C SER A 535 -7.76 -6.36 -15.93
N PRO A 536 -8.83 -5.92 -15.29
CA PRO A 536 -8.78 -5.50 -13.89
C PRO A 536 -8.54 -6.71 -12.97
N TYR A 537 -8.35 -6.46 -11.67
CA TYR A 537 -8.32 -7.48 -10.63
C TYR A 537 -9.60 -8.36 -10.71
N PRO A 538 -9.52 -9.69 -10.48
CA PRO A 538 -10.69 -10.57 -10.55
C PRO A 538 -11.81 -10.11 -9.63
N LYS A 539 -13.04 -10.28 -10.09
CA LYS A 539 -14.24 -9.99 -9.32
C LYS A 539 -15.19 -11.18 -9.35
N THR A 540 -15.97 -11.37 -8.28
CA THR A 540 -17.04 -12.39 -8.28
C THR A 540 -18.23 -11.94 -9.11
N TYR A 541 -18.79 -12.87 -9.86
CA TYR A 541 -20.05 -12.74 -10.59
C TYR A 541 -21.15 -13.61 -9.97
N HIS A 542 -20.87 -14.27 -8.85
CA HIS A 542 -21.80 -15.16 -8.17
C HIS A 542 -22.93 -14.36 -7.50
N PRO A 543 -24.22 -14.60 -7.85
CA PRO A 543 -25.34 -13.81 -7.31
C PRO A 543 -25.52 -13.98 -5.80
N GLY A 544 -25.04 -15.07 -5.21
CA GLY A 544 -25.06 -15.30 -3.78
C GLY A 544 -24.29 -14.26 -2.97
N TYR A 545 -23.23 -13.65 -3.53
CA TYR A 545 -22.49 -12.60 -2.84
C TYR A 545 -23.32 -11.33 -2.67
N GLU A 546 -24.01 -10.88 -3.73
CA GLU A 546 -24.92 -9.73 -3.64
C GLU A 546 -26.07 -9.98 -2.65
N ALA A 547 -26.62 -11.19 -2.64
CA ALA A 547 -27.66 -11.57 -1.68
C ALA A 547 -27.17 -11.52 -0.22
N LEU A 548 -25.90 -11.92 0.05
CA LEU A 548 -25.30 -11.79 1.37
C LEU A 548 -25.11 -10.33 1.78
N LEU A 549 -24.69 -9.45 0.85
CA LEU A 549 -24.55 -8.01 1.11
C LEU A 549 -25.90 -7.36 1.43
N ILE A 550 -26.94 -7.64 0.64
CA ILE A 550 -28.30 -7.13 0.86
C ILE A 550 -28.78 -7.55 2.25
N LYS A 551 -28.70 -8.84 2.57
CA LYS A 551 -29.10 -9.37 3.87
C LYS A 551 -28.32 -8.70 5.02
N GLY A 552 -27.01 -8.59 4.91
CA GLY A 552 -26.17 -7.94 5.94
C GLY A 552 -26.53 -6.48 6.15
N MET A 553 -26.87 -5.75 5.08
CA MET A 553 -27.29 -4.36 5.18
C MET A 553 -28.69 -4.21 5.78
N GLU A 554 -29.63 -5.09 5.44
CA GLU A 554 -30.98 -5.13 6.06
C GLU A 554 -30.88 -5.36 7.58
N GLU A 555 -30.04 -6.31 8.02
CA GLU A 555 -29.79 -6.57 9.45
C GLU A 555 -29.24 -5.31 10.18
N ILE A 556 -28.36 -4.54 9.52
CA ILE A 556 -27.85 -3.26 10.04
C ILE A 556 -28.96 -2.22 10.12
N LEU A 557 -29.79 -2.09 9.08
CA LEU A 557 -30.89 -1.13 9.05
C LEU A 557 -31.98 -1.44 10.08
N ASP A 558 -32.19 -2.70 10.40
CA ASP A 558 -33.16 -3.15 11.41
C ASP A 558 -32.62 -2.97 12.86
N SER A 559 -31.30 -2.81 13.03
CA SER A 559 -30.67 -2.54 14.33
C SER A 559 -30.78 -1.05 14.70
N PRO A 560 -31.55 -0.67 15.73
CA PRO A 560 -31.70 0.74 16.12
C PRO A 560 -30.40 1.43 16.52
N ASN A 561 -29.43 0.65 17.02
CA ASN A 561 -28.17 1.12 17.58
C ASN A 561 -27.00 1.01 16.59
N ALA A 562 -27.23 0.60 15.34
CA ALA A 562 -26.17 0.52 14.33
C ALA A 562 -25.59 1.93 14.05
N PRO A 563 -24.30 2.18 14.33
CA PRO A 563 -23.74 3.54 14.29
C PRO A 563 -23.80 4.16 12.90
N VAL A 564 -23.70 3.39 11.82
CA VAL A 564 -23.81 3.93 10.45
C VAL A 564 -25.16 4.61 10.18
N ARG A 565 -26.22 4.32 10.92
CA ARG A 565 -27.53 4.98 10.82
C ARG A 565 -27.50 6.45 11.23
N THR A 566 -26.47 6.89 11.90
CA THR A 566 -26.24 8.33 12.12
C THR A 566 -25.87 9.06 10.83
N LEU A 567 -25.34 8.34 9.84
CA LEU A 567 -24.89 8.85 8.55
C LEU A 567 -25.90 8.65 7.42
N ILE A 568 -26.50 7.44 7.34
CA ILE A 568 -27.35 7.03 6.22
C ILE A 568 -28.85 7.16 6.52
N ASP A 569 -29.62 7.38 5.44
CA ASP A 569 -31.07 7.32 5.45
C ASP A 569 -31.54 5.88 5.19
N ALA A 570 -32.31 5.33 6.14
CA ALA A 570 -32.74 3.94 6.08
C ALA A 570 -33.70 3.65 4.91
N ASP A 571 -34.60 4.58 4.58
CA ASP A 571 -35.58 4.38 3.51
C ASP A 571 -34.94 4.50 2.13
N LYS A 572 -34.09 5.50 1.92
CA LYS A 572 -33.26 5.63 0.70
C LYS A 572 -32.39 4.38 0.50
N THR A 573 -31.78 3.88 1.57
CA THR A 573 -30.92 2.69 1.51
C THR A 573 -31.75 1.45 1.17
N ARG A 574 -32.93 1.22 1.79
CA ARG A 574 -33.78 0.11 1.43
C ARG A 574 -34.26 0.16 -0.02
N GLU A 575 -34.55 1.36 -0.55
CA GLU A 575 -34.90 1.51 -1.97
C GLU A 575 -33.74 1.10 -2.87
N PHE A 576 -32.50 1.53 -2.55
CA PHE A 576 -31.29 1.15 -3.27
C PHE A 576 -31.04 -0.39 -3.25
N LEU A 577 -31.33 -1.07 -2.13
CA LEU A 577 -31.17 -2.52 -1.99
C LEU A 577 -32.07 -3.35 -2.93
N LYS A 578 -33.14 -2.78 -3.51
CA LYS A 578 -34.01 -3.48 -4.44
C LYS A 578 -33.32 -3.80 -5.78
N ALA A 579 -32.40 -2.95 -6.24
CA ALA A 579 -31.73 -3.12 -7.52
C ALA A 579 -30.28 -2.53 -7.53
N PRO A 580 -29.37 -3.01 -6.67
CA PRO A 580 -28.04 -2.43 -6.57
C PRO A 580 -27.22 -2.60 -7.86
N ALA A 581 -27.47 -3.65 -8.63
CA ALA A 581 -26.80 -3.89 -9.91
C ALA A 581 -27.15 -2.85 -11.00
N GLU A 582 -28.27 -2.14 -10.89
CA GLU A 582 -28.70 -1.08 -11.83
C GLU A 582 -27.98 0.23 -11.62
N TYR A 583 -27.10 0.32 -10.62
CA TYR A 583 -26.31 1.51 -10.31
C TYR A 583 -25.43 2.02 -11.49
N GLY A 584 -25.04 1.15 -12.42
CA GLY A 584 -24.42 1.50 -13.71
C GLY A 584 -22.90 1.63 -13.68
N SER A 585 -22.36 2.82 -13.43
CA SER A 585 -20.90 3.08 -13.50
C SER A 585 -20.20 2.86 -12.16
N PRO A 586 -18.92 2.41 -12.14
CA PRO A 586 -18.13 2.38 -10.92
C PRO A 586 -17.99 3.77 -10.31
N TRP A 587 -18.17 3.86 -8.99
CA TRP A 587 -17.99 5.10 -8.23
C TRP A 587 -16.54 5.30 -7.73
N PHE A 588 -15.72 4.23 -7.75
CA PHE A 588 -14.29 4.29 -7.48
C PHE A 588 -13.53 3.24 -8.30
N GLY A 589 -12.43 3.65 -8.94
CA GLY A 589 -11.62 2.80 -9.81
C GLY A 589 -12.43 2.23 -10.97
N GLN A 590 -12.22 0.93 -11.25
CA GLN A 590 -12.93 0.19 -12.29
C GLN A 590 -13.90 -0.87 -11.73
N LEU A 591 -13.87 -1.13 -10.43
CA LEU A 591 -14.51 -2.30 -9.81
C LEU A 591 -15.61 -1.95 -8.82
N MET A 592 -15.56 -0.77 -8.19
CA MET A 592 -16.50 -0.39 -7.13
C MET A 592 -17.82 0.12 -7.71
N ALA A 593 -18.81 -0.74 -7.81
CA ALA A 593 -20.17 -0.45 -8.31
C ALA A 593 -21.22 -0.54 -7.18
N GLY A 594 -22.50 -0.76 -7.48
CA GLY A 594 -23.58 -0.79 -6.50
C GLY A 594 -23.40 -1.80 -5.38
N PRO A 595 -23.14 -3.09 -5.65
CA PRO A 595 -22.90 -4.07 -4.58
C PRO A 595 -21.72 -3.69 -3.66
N GLN A 596 -20.64 -3.10 -4.23
CA GLN A 596 -19.49 -2.62 -3.46
C GLN A 596 -19.83 -1.38 -2.62
N LEU A 597 -20.83 -0.59 -3.01
CA LEU A 597 -21.30 0.52 -2.19
C LEU A 597 -22.02 0.00 -0.93
N ILE A 598 -22.84 -1.05 -1.05
CA ILE A 598 -23.45 -1.72 0.10
C ILE A 598 -22.34 -2.27 1.03
N ALA A 599 -21.40 -3.02 0.46
CA ALA A 599 -20.26 -3.56 1.22
C ALA A 599 -19.45 -2.47 1.94
N TYR A 600 -19.31 -1.29 1.33
CA TYR A 600 -18.61 -0.16 1.93
C TYR A 600 -19.33 0.37 3.18
N PHE A 601 -20.65 0.52 3.14
CA PHE A 601 -21.44 0.93 4.30
C PHE A 601 -21.51 -0.16 5.38
N ILE A 602 -21.48 -1.43 5.02
CA ILE A 602 -21.31 -2.54 5.98
C ILE A 602 -19.95 -2.43 6.69
N GLN A 603 -18.88 -2.15 5.95
CA GLN A 603 -17.55 -1.94 6.53
C GLN A 603 -17.50 -0.69 7.42
N ILE A 604 -18.17 0.41 7.03
CA ILE A 604 -18.28 1.62 7.86
C ILE A 604 -18.98 1.29 9.18
N ASN A 605 -20.10 0.56 9.14
CA ASN A 605 -20.79 0.17 10.37
C ASN A 605 -19.88 -0.64 11.30
N TYR A 606 -19.26 -1.68 10.77
CA TYR A 606 -18.33 -2.52 11.55
C TYR A 606 -17.14 -1.72 12.13
N TRP A 607 -16.56 -0.82 11.35
CA TRP A 607 -15.47 0.05 11.78
C TRP A 607 -15.88 0.99 12.91
N MET A 608 -17.07 1.63 12.79
CA MET A 608 -17.61 2.51 13.82
C MET A 608 -17.92 1.74 15.12
N GLU A 609 -18.48 0.53 15.04
CA GLU A 609 -18.71 -0.35 16.19
C GLU A 609 -17.39 -0.73 16.88
N LYS A 610 -16.41 -1.18 16.09
CA LYS A 610 -15.11 -1.65 16.59
C LYS A 610 -14.36 -0.59 17.37
N TYR A 611 -14.35 0.64 16.86
CA TYR A 611 -13.63 1.76 17.49
C TYR A 611 -14.53 2.64 18.37
N GLN A 612 -15.81 2.27 18.55
CA GLN A 612 -16.80 3.01 19.32
C GLN A 612 -16.89 4.48 18.86
N LEU A 613 -16.91 4.69 17.54
CA LEU A 613 -16.96 6.02 16.94
C LEU A 613 -18.41 6.53 16.90
N SER A 614 -18.56 7.83 17.17
CA SER A 614 -19.77 8.59 16.94
C SER A 614 -19.52 9.62 15.84
N ALA A 615 -20.51 9.79 14.95
CA ALA A 615 -20.47 10.81 13.90
C ALA A 615 -21.07 12.13 14.42
#